data_e143a3e23f5c9823ba2ed026ef9947a7
#
_entry.id   e143a3e23f5c9823ba2ed026ef9947a7
#
_cell.length_a   1.000
_cell.length_b   1.000
_cell.length_c   1.000
_cell.angle_alpha   90.00
_cell.angle_beta   90.00
_cell.angle_gamma   90.00
#
_symmetry.space_group_name_H-M   'P 1'
#
loop_
_entity.id
_entity.type
_entity.pdbx_description
1 polymer ?
#
loop_
_entity_poly.entity_id
_entity_poly.type
_entity_poly.pdbx_seq_one_letter_code
_entity_poly.pdbx_strand_id
1 'polypeptide(L)'
;MHRNLRKTLAIILSTSVITIGTCISNIKNIHADSNSTINVCYDNCSDNVVESKDKKIAYITIDDGPSKYTDTIINTLNKYQAKATFFMIDRNMKTYPEQVKNIINNGNTAGFHSVSHDIHELYKSNVSAKEEFDKNKETFHEITNLESNIIRLPYGSKPYTPTKSYEMLVEAGYKLWDWDLDTQDWKSNSTQIVENVKRYTQNKKEVVILIHEKKQTVEALDGILKYLTEQGYDIIPIEQNQQPQNFWIGNLYN
;
A
#
# COMPACT_ATOMS: atom_id res chain seq x y z
N MET A 1 51.86 29.11 -31.21
CA MET A 1 50.64 29.16 -32.07
C MET A 1 49.48 28.61 -31.26
N HIS A 2 48.70 29.48 -30.63
CA HIS A 2 47.54 29.12 -29.79
C HIS A 2 46.30 29.01 -30.67
N ARG A 3 45.53 27.94 -30.50
CA ARG A 3 44.15 27.88 -30.98
C ARG A 3 43.23 27.44 -29.84
N ASN A 4 42.48 28.43 -29.34
CA ASN A 4 41.38 28.26 -28.40
C ASN A 4 40.21 27.57 -29.11
N LEU A 5 39.69 26.49 -28.50
CA LEU A 5 38.42 25.87 -28.87
C LEU A 5 37.39 26.18 -27.79
N ARG A 6 36.47 27.09 -28.09
CA ARG A 6 35.30 27.39 -27.24
C ARG A 6 34.29 26.25 -27.39
N LYS A 7 33.97 25.59 -26.30
CA LYS A 7 32.84 24.65 -26.22
C LYS A 7 31.57 25.43 -25.91
N THR A 8 30.65 25.45 -26.86
CA THR A 8 29.30 26.00 -26.70
C THR A 8 28.42 24.96 -26.01
N LEU A 9 27.90 25.31 -24.81
CA LEU A 9 26.96 24.49 -24.06
C LEU A 9 25.55 24.80 -24.58
N ALA A 10 24.89 23.84 -25.23
CA ALA A 10 23.50 23.96 -25.63
C ALA A 10 22.61 23.52 -24.46
N ILE A 11 21.87 24.47 -23.89
CA ILE A 11 20.83 24.20 -22.89
C ILE A 11 19.55 23.87 -23.66
N ILE A 12 19.08 22.63 -23.56
CA ILE A 12 17.76 22.22 -24.07
C ILE A 12 16.75 22.51 -22.97
N LEU A 13 15.95 23.56 -23.14
CA LEU A 13 14.74 23.79 -22.35
C LEU A 13 13.63 22.88 -22.91
N SER A 14 13.20 21.91 -22.11
CA SER A 14 11.97 21.18 -22.36
C SER A 14 10.79 22.00 -21.84
N THR A 15 10.00 22.56 -22.74
CA THR A 15 8.73 23.22 -22.41
C THR A 15 7.64 22.18 -22.24
N SER A 16 7.21 21.97 -20.99
CA SER A 16 6.00 21.21 -20.68
C SER A 16 4.79 22.05 -21.09
N VAL A 17 4.04 21.63 -22.08
CA VAL A 17 2.76 22.24 -22.47
C VAL A 17 1.68 21.76 -21.49
N ILE A 18 1.29 22.64 -20.57
CA ILE A 18 0.10 22.45 -19.75
C ILE A 18 -1.08 22.93 -20.59
N THR A 19 -1.93 22.04 -21.07
CA THR A 19 -3.21 22.38 -21.70
C THR A 19 -4.19 22.80 -20.62
N ILE A 20 -4.30 24.11 -20.41
CA ILE A 20 -5.41 24.70 -19.65
C ILE A 20 -6.59 24.81 -20.62
N GLY A 21 -7.65 24.02 -20.33
CA GLY A 21 -8.92 24.15 -21.04
C GLY A 21 -9.51 25.55 -20.85
N THR A 22 -9.55 26.34 -21.91
CA THR A 22 -10.14 27.68 -21.92
C THR A 22 -11.65 27.56 -22.01
N CYS A 23 -12.36 27.83 -20.92
CA CYS A 23 -13.74 28.33 -21.01
C CYS A 23 -13.70 29.81 -21.39
N ILE A 24 -13.86 30.12 -22.70
CA ILE A 24 -14.10 31.47 -23.15
C ILE A 24 -15.62 31.63 -23.29
N SER A 25 -16.24 32.36 -22.39
CA SER A 25 -17.57 32.90 -22.60
C SER A 25 -17.55 34.44 -22.40
N ASN A 26 -17.66 35.13 -23.51
CA ASN A 26 -18.19 36.50 -23.71
C ASN A 26 -17.86 37.58 -22.68
N ILE A 27 -16.76 38.30 -22.92
CA ILE A 27 -16.56 39.62 -22.35
C ILE A 27 -17.14 40.63 -23.35
N LYS A 28 -18.29 41.24 -23.05
CA LYS A 28 -18.78 42.47 -23.72
C LYS A 28 -18.18 43.67 -23.01
N ASN A 29 -17.60 44.55 -23.81
CA ASN A 29 -17.07 45.90 -23.60
C ASN A 29 -17.29 46.52 -22.21
N ILE A 30 -16.19 46.76 -21.50
CA ILE A 30 -16.16 47.60 -20.31
C ILE A 30 -15.62 48.98 -20.73
N HIS A 31 -16.45 50.03 -20.63
CA HIS A 31 -16.00 51.41 -20.62
C HIS A 31 -15.50 51.74 -19.22
N ALA A 32 -14.26 52.18 -19.13
CA ALA A 32 -13.67 52.63 -17.86
C ALA A 32 -14.10 54.08 -17.61
N ASP A 33 -14.89 54.28 -16.54
CA ASP A 33 -15.06 55.60 -15.92
C ASP A 33 -14.41 55.54 -14.51
N SER A 34 -13.60 56.55 -14.24
CA SER A 34 -12.81 56.67 -13.04
C SER A 34 -13.68 57.04 -11.84
N ASN A 35 -13.78 56.17 -10.88
CA ASN A 35 -14.38 56.23 -9.53
C ASN A 35 -15.64 55.38 -9.40
N SER A 36 -15.44 54.07 -9.28
CA SER A 36 -16.43 53.20 -8.66
C SER A 36 -15.80 51.95 -8.05
N THR A 37 -16.14 51.73 -6.83
CA THR A 37 -15.82 50.52 -6.05
C THR A 37 -16.32 49.31 -6.83
N ILE A 38 -15.42 48.39 -7.16
CA ILE A 38 -15.79 47.13 -7.82
C ILE A 38 -16.49 46.24 -6.82
N ASN A 39 -17.81 46.16 -6.84
CA ASN A 39 -18.58 45.11 -6.21
C ASN A 39 -18.53 43.90 -7.13
N VAL A 40 -17.71 42.90 -6.77
CA VAL A 40 -17.73 41.60 -7.43
C VAL A 40 -18.96 40.86 -6.91
N CYS A 41 -20.03 40.85 -7.72
CA CYS A 41 -21.12 39.91 -7.50
C CYS A 41 -20.62 38.48 -7.81
N TYR A 42 -20.46 37.66 -6.79
CA TYR A 42 -20.37 36.22 -6.97
C TYR A 42 -21.77 35.73 -7.34
N ASP A 43 -22.03 35.54 -8.62
CA ASP A 43 -23.17 34.71 -9.02
C ASP A 43 -22.95 33.30 -8.43
N ASN A 44 -23.94 32.83 -7.70
CA ASN A 44 -24.00 31.47 -7.17
C ASN A 44 -23.83 30.46 -8.31
N CYS A 45 -22.59 30.06 -8.60
CA CYS A 45 -22.37 28.74 -9.13
C CYS A 45 -22.86 27.79 -8.04
N SER A 46 -24.01 27.18 -8.24
CA SER A 46 -24.39 26.00 -7.52
C SER A 46 -23.35 24.96 -7.86
N ASP A 47 -22.27 24.93 -7.07
CA ASP A 47 -21.42 23.78 -6.98
C ASP A 47 -22.35 22.62 -6.65
N ASN A 48 -22.64 21.79 -7.65
CA ASN A 48 -23.01 20.42 -7.39
C ASN A 48 -21.80 19.84 -6.67
N VAL A 49 -21.75 20.02 -5.35
CA VAL A 49 -20.99 19.18 -4.45
C VAL A 49 -21.55 17.80 -4.69
N VAL A 50 -20.94 17.07 -5.62
CA VAL A 50 -21.07 15.61 -5.65
C VAL A 50 -20.58 15.21 -4.29
N GLU A 51 -21.54 14.96 -3.40
CA GLU A 51 -21.31 14.37 -2.09
C GLU A 51 -20.39 13.19 -2.34
N SER A 52 -19.13 13.29 -1.94
CA SER A 52 -18.17 12.20 -2.09
C SER A 52 -18.76 11.07 -1.28
N LYS A 53 -19.39 10.13 -1.98
CA LYS A 53 -19.89 8.89 -1.39
C LYS A 53 -18.75 8.39 -0.53
N ASP A 54 -18.97 8.31 0.79
CA ASP A 54 -17.95 7.92 1.79
C ASP A 54 -17.15 6.74 1.23
N LYS A 55 -15.90 7.01 0.83
CA LYS A 55 -15.05 6.05 0.13
C LYS A 55 -14.69 4.93 1.09
N LYS A 56 -15.02 3.70 0.73
CA LYS A 56 -14.61 2.52 1.50
C LYS A 56 -13.26 2.02 1.00
N ILE A 57 -12.36 1.66 1.92
CA ILE A 57 -11.02 1.19 1.58
C ILE A 57 -10.76 -0.17 2.22
N ALA A 58 -10.29 -1.13 1.43
CA ALA A 58 -9.81 -2.40 1.90
C ALA A 58 -8.32 -2.59 1.53
N TYR A 59 -7.49 -2.82 2.54
CA TYR A 59 -6.11 -3.23 2.37
C TYR A 59 -6.04 -4.76 2.47
N ILE A 60 -5.92 -5.45 1.33
CA ILE A 60 -5.61 -6.88 1.31
C ILE A 60 -4.13 -7.03 1.64
N THR A 61 -3.82 -7.75 2.70
CA THR A 61 -2.44 -8.02 3.11
C THR A 61 -2.19 -9.52 3.15
N ILE A 62 -1.07 -9.96 2.58
CA ILE A 62 -0.78 -11.35 2.25
C ILE A 62 0.55 -11.74 2.87
N ASP A 63 0.51 -12.61 3.86
CA ASP A 63 1.69 -13.04 4.60
C ASP A 63 2.28 -14.37 4.06
N ASP A 64 3.49 -14.70 4.50
CA ASP A 64 4.23 -15.94 4.25
C ASP A 64 4.74 -16.14 2.80
N GLY A 65 4.52 -15.17 1.90
CA GLY A 65 5.02 -15.27 0.53
C GLY A 65 6.52 -14.93 0.37
N PRO A 66 7.00 -14.86 -0.90
CA PRO A 66 6.34 -15.40 -2.08
C PRO A 66 6.35 -16.93 -2.14
N SER A 67 5.47 -17.50 -2.97
CA SER A 67 5.35 -18.94 -3.15
C SER A 67 4.91 -19.31 -4.57
N LYS A 68 4.66 -20.59 -4.81
CA LYS A 68 4.04 -21.07 -6.05
C LYS A 68 2.63 -20.49 -6.33
N TYR A 69 2.01 -19.85 -5.35
CA TYR A 69 0.67 -19.26 -5.47
C TYR A 69 0.70 -17.78 -5.84
N THR A 70 1.82 -17.10 -5.68
CA THR A 70 1.96 -15.64 -5.86
C THR A 70 1.42 -15.17 -7.20
N ASP A 71 1.83 -15.79 -8.32
CA ASP A 71 1.37 -15.37 -9.66
C ASP A 71 -0.14 -15.56 -9.85
N THR A 72 -0.71 -16.63 -9.29
CA THR A 72 -2.17 -16.86 -9.33
C THR A 72 -2.92 -15.79 -8.54
N ILE A 73 -2.41 -15.41 -7.38
CA ILE A 73 -2.96 -14.32 -6.55
C ILE A 73 -2.91 -12.99 -7.30
N ILE A 74 -1.76 -12.64 -7.89
CA ILE A 74 -1.58 -11.40 -8.67
C ILE A 74 -2.57 -11.37 -9.86
N ASN A 75 -2.71 -12.47 -10.58
CA ASN A 75 -3.65 -12.58 -11.70
C ASN A 75 -5.10 -12.37 -11.24
N THR A 76 -5.46 -12.91 -10.08
CA THR A 76 -6.80 -12.73 -9.50
C THR A 76 -7.03 -11.29 -9.06
N LEU A 77 -6.06 -10.65 -8.40
CA LEU A 77 -6.11 -9.22 -8.06
C LEU A 77 -6.32 -8.34 -9.30
N ASN A 78 -5.57 -8.61 -10.36
CA ASN A 78 -5.65 -7.83 -11.62
C ASN A 78 -7.02 -7.89 -12.29
N LYS A 79 -7.76 -9.01 -12.20
CA LYS A 79 -9.14 -9.11 -12.70
C LYS A 79 -10.07 -8.06 -12.10
N TYR A 80 -9.84 -7.67 -10.86
CA TYR A 80 -10.65 -6.71 -10.10
C TYR A 80 -10.00 -5.31 -10.03
N GLN A 81 -8.90 -5.08 -10.78
CA GLN A 81 -8.09 -3.86 -10.68
C GLN A 81 -7.62 -3.57 -9.24
N ALA A 82 -7.58 -4.61 -8.41
CA ALA A 82 -7.18 -4.57 -7.02
C ALA A 82 -5.65 -4.68 -6.88
N LYS A 83 -5.13 -4.11 -5.81
CA LYS A 83 -3.72 -4.23 -5.41
C LYS A 83 -3.63 -4.62 -3.94
N ALA A 84 -2.56 -5.32 -3.59
CA ALA A 84 -2.33 -5.86 -2.24
C ALA A 84 -0.94 -5.50 -1.71
N THR A 85 -0.73 -5.75 -0.42
CA THR A 85 0.58 -5.68 0.23
C THR A 85 1.03 -7.09 0.59
N PHE A 86 2.22 -7.49 0.15
CA PHE A 86 2.80 -8.80 0.40
C PHE A 86 3.87 -8.70 1.47
N PHE A 87 3.65 -9.33 2.62
CA PHE A 87 4.63 -9.44 3.70
C PHE A 87 5.44 -10.73 3.52
N MET A 88 6.66 -10.59 3.01
CA MET A 88 7.47 -11.67 2.49
C MET A 88 8.51 -12.18 3.49
N ILE A 89 8.68 -13.50 3.57
CA ILE A 89 9.73 -14.16 4.35
C ILE A 89 11.03 -14.20 3.53
N ASP A 90 12.17 -13.92 4.14
CA ASP A 90 13.49 -13.84 3.49
C ASP A 90 13.81 -15.07 2.62
N ARG A 91 13.73 -16.28 3.20
CA ARG A 91 14.01 -17.53 2.46
C ARG A 91 13.11 -17.71 1.23
N ASN A 92 11.86 -17.22 1.31
CA ASN A 92 10.91 -17.34 0.23
C ASN A 92 11.24 -16.34 -0.88
N MET A 93 11.67 -15.12 -0.56
CA MET A 93 12.18 -14.16 -1.55
C MET A 93 13.35 -14.73 -2.34
N LYS A 94 14.30 -15.40 -1.65
CA LYS A 94 15.45 -16.07 -2.27
C LYS A 94 15.05 -17.24 -3.15
N THR A 95 14.00 -17.97 -2.78
CA THR A 95 13.49 -19.13 -3.54
C THR A 95 12.68 -18.72 -4.76
N TYR A 96 11.96 -17.59 -4.68
CA TYR A 96 11.03 -17.11 -5.69
C TYR A 96 11.33 -15.66 -6.12
N PRO A 97 12.56 -15.34 -6.58
CA PRO A 97 12.96 -13.96 -6.89
C PRO A 97 12.15 -13.34 -8.03
N GLU A 98 11.69 -14.14 -8.99
CA GLU A 98 10.84 -13.63 -10.07
C GLU A 98 9.45 -13.25 -9.58
N GLN A 99 8.89 -13.96 -8.62
CA GLN A 99 7.62 -13.59 -7.97
C GLN A 99 7.75 -12.28 -7.17
N VAL A 100 8.91 -12.04 -6.51
CA VAL A 100 9.18 -10.73 -5.87
C VAL A 100 9.10 -9.60 -6.90
N LYS A 101 9.73 -9.76 -8.06
CA LYS A 101 9.66 -8.78 -9.16
C LYS A 101 8.24 -8.64 -9.70
N ASN A 102 7.51 -9.74 -9.86
CA ASN A 102 6.14 -9.74 -10.36
C ASN A 102 5.19 -8.99 -9.41
N ILE A 103 5.34 -9.13 -8.09
CA ILE A 103 4.59 -8.35 -7.10
C ILE A 103 4.71 -6.85 -7.41
N ILE A 104 5.94 -6.36 -7.55
CA ILE A 104 6.23 -4.95 -7.78
C ILE A 104 5.76 -4.49 -9.16
N ASN A 105 6.07 -5.25 -10.21
CA ASN A 105 5.73 -4.90 -11.59
C ASN A 105 4.21 -4.82 -11.83
N ASN A 106 3.42 -5.47 -10.98
CA ASN A 106 1.97 -5.40 -11.01
C ASN A 106 1.38 -4.33 -10.05
N GLY A 107 2.21 -3.44 -9.48
CA GLY A 107 1.75 -2.32 -8.66
C GLY A 107 1.31 -2.70 -7.25
N ASN A 108 1.73 -3.86 -6.76
CA ASN A 108 1.54 -4.25 -5.36
C ASN A 108 2.68 -3.71 -4.49
N THR A 109 2.46 -3.62 -3.20
CA THR A 109 3.48 -3.17 -2.24
C THR A 109 4.21 -4.36 -1.63
N ALA A 110 5.54 -4.25 -1.54
CA ALA A 110 6.38 -5.16 -0.78
C ALA A 110 6.48 -4.73 0.68
N GLY A 111 6.28 -5.67 1.59
CA GLY A 111 6.61 -5.60 3.00
C GLY A 111 7.40 -6.85 3.41
N PHE A 112 7.88 -6.88 4.65
CA PHE A 112 8.71 -7.96 5.15
C PHE A 112 8.07 -8.67 6.34
N HIS A 113 8.29 -10.00 6.41
CA HIS A 113 7.73 -10.89 7.44
C HIS A 113 8.79 -11.72 8.15
N SER A 114 9.93 -11.12 8.45
CA SER A 114 11.09 -11.71 9.10
C SER A 114 11.89 -12.73 8.26
N VAL A 115 12.96 -13.24 8.84
CA VAL A 115 13.79 -14.30 8.26
C VAL A 115 13.36 -15.66 8.79
N SER A 116 13.26 -15.81 10.12
CA SER A 116 13.02 -17.07 10.81
C SER A 116 11.55 -17.46 10.87
N HIS A 117 10.65 -16.47 10.92
CA HIS A 117 9.24 -16.64 11.29
C HIS A 117 9.07 -17.35 12.63
N ASP A 118 9.98 -17.14 13.58
CA ASP A 118 10.01 -17.76 14.89
C ASP A 118 10.19 -16.70 15.99
N ILE A 119 9.23 -16.63 16.93
CA ILE A 119 9.26 -15.67 18.04
C ILE A 119 10.48 -15.86 18.97
N HIS A 120 10.99 -17.08 19.10
CA HIS A 120 12.18 -17.36 19.92
C HIS A 120 13.44 -16.81 19.27
N GLU A 121 13.55 -16.85 17.95
CA GLU A 121 14.66 -16.25 17.21
C GLU A 121 14.51 -14.73 17.14
N LEU A 122 13.32 -14.23 16.80
CA LEU A 122 13.03 -12.81 16.69
C LEU A 122 13.32 -12.05 17.99
N TYR A 123 13.07 -12.65 19.14
CA TYR A 123 13.17 -11.98 20.44
C TYR A 123 14.23 -12.57 21.37
N LYS A 124 15.19 -13.33 20.81
CA LYS A 124 16.33 -13.83 21.60
C LYS A 124 17.21 -12.72 22.20
N SER A 125 17.16 -11.53 21.60
CA SER A 125 17.74 -10.30 22.12
C SER A 125 16.91 -9.10 21.68
N ASN A 126 17.15 -7.92 22.26
CA ASN A 126 16.42 -6.71 21.87
C ASN A 126 16.66 -6.30 20.39
N VAL A 127 17.82 -6.65 19.81
CA VAL A 127 18.22 -6.28 18.46
C VAL A 127 17.81 -7.31 17.40
N SER A 128 17.52 -8.56 17.79
CA SER A 128 17.35 -9.68 16.85
C SER A 128 16.26 -9.46 15.82
N ALA A 129 15.11 -8.90 16.23
CA ALA A 129 14.03 -8.58 15.28
C ALA A 129 14.50 -7.56 14.23
N LYS A 130 15.19 -6.50 14.64
CA LYS A 130 15.74 -5.51 13.71
C LYS A 130 16.74 -6.15 12.73
N GLU A 131 17.64 -7.00 13.22
CA GLU A 131 18.61 -7.70 12.37
C GLU A 131 17.93 -8.59 11.32
N GLU A 132 16.84 -9.27 11.66
CA GLU A 132 16.07 -10.05 10.70
C GLU A 132 15.40 -9.18 9.63
N PHE A 133 14.81 -8.04 10.01
CA PHE A 133 14.20 -7.14 9.04
C PHE A 133 15.24 -6.39 8.19
N ASP A 134 16.39 -6.05 8.73
CA ASP A 134 17.51 -5.51 7.94
C ASP A 134 17.94 -6.54 6.87
N LYS A 135 17.98 -7.83 7.22
CA LYS A 135 18.30 -8.89 6.27
C LYS A 135 17.23 -9.07 5.18
N ASN A 136 15.94 -9.00 5.54
CA ASN A 136 14.85 -8.96 4.54
C ASN A 136 15.05 -7.81 3.55
N LYS A 137 15.35 -6.62 4.08
CA LYS A 137 15.56 -5.41 3.26
C LYS A 137 16.74 -5.56 2.31
N GLU A 138 17.86 -6.11 2.79
CA GLU A 138 19.03 -6.40 1.97
C GLU A 138 18.68 -7.39 0.84
N THR A 139 18.03 -8.51 1.15
CA THR A 139 17.60 -9.50 0.16
C THR A 139 16.65 -8.91 -0.88
N PHE A 140 15.70 -8.09 -0.46
CA PHE A 140 14.77 -7.42 -1.36
C PHE A 140 15.49 -6.44 -2.30
N HIS A 141 16.44 -5.67 -1.75
CA HIS A 141 17.27 -4.75 -2.54
C HIS A 141 18.12 -5.49 -3.57
N GLU A 142 18.76 -6.61 -3.21
CA GLU A 142 19.53 -7.45 -4.12
C GLU A 142 18.70 -7.95 -5.31
N ILE A 143 17.42 -8.29 -5.07
CA ILE A 143 16.51 -8.81 -6.10
C ILE A 143 15.96 -7.70 -7.00
N THR A 144 15.60 -6.53 -6.43
CA THR A 144 14.75 -5.52 -7.09
C THR A 144 15.43 -4.18 -7.32
N ASN A 145 16.54 -3.90 -6.61
CA ASN A 145 17.18 -2.59 -6.49
C ASN A 145 16.23 -1.50 -5.93
N LEU A 146 15.21 -1.90 -5.15
CA LEU A 146 14.24 -1.03 -4.49
C LEU A 146 14.35 -1.15 -2.97
N GLU A 147 13.64 -0.27 -2.25
CA GLU A 147 13.58 -0.23 -0.81
C GLU A 147 12.14 -0.35 -0.30
N SER A 148 11.97 -0.96 0.87
CA SER A 148 10.74 -0.93 1.65
C SER A 148 11.06 -0.84 3.14
N ASN A 149 10.19 -0.17 3.90
CA ASN A 149 10.25 -0.11 5.36
C ASN A 149 8.98 -0.67 6.02
N ILE A 150 8.05 -1.22 5.22
CA ILE A 150 6.81 -1.80 5.72
C ILE A 150 7.11 -3.20 6.23
N ILE A 151 6.74 -3.47 7.48
CA ILE A 151 6.94 -4.78 8.11
C ILE A 151 5.68 -5.27 8.81
N ARG A 152 5.56 -6.58 8.94
CA ARG A 152 4.63 -7.26 9.82
C ARG A 152 5.38 -8.30 10.65
N LEU A 153 5.17 -8.25 11.95
CA LEU A 153 5.75 -9.23 12.86
C LEU A 153 4.98 -10.56 12.79
N PRO A 154 5.67 -11.70 12.73
CA PRO A 154 5.04 -13.00 12.88
C PRO A 154 4.13 -13.06 14.10
N TYR A 155 2.90 -13.56 13.91
CA TYR A 155 1.83 -13.64 14.92
C TYR A 155 1.31 -12.28 15.42
N GLY A 156 1.67 -11.17 14.76
CA GLY A 156 1.30 -9.80 15.13
C GLY A 156 2.23 -9.14 16.14
N SER A 157 2.06 -7.83 16.29
CA SER A 157 2.92 -7.03 17.16
C SER A 157 2.67 -7.24 18.65
N LYS A 158 1.53 -7.81 19.03
CA LYS A 158 1.20 -8.26 20.40
C LYS A 158 0.62 -9.65 20.37
N PRO A 159 0.78 -10.46 21.45
CA PRO A 159 1.43 -10.11 22.74
C PRO A 159 2.93 -10.39 22.79
N TYR A 160 3.54 -10.93 21.72
CA TYR A 160 4.87 -11.56 21.79
C TYR A 160 6.04 -10.59 21.75
N THR A 161 5.88 -9.42 21.12
CA THR A 161 6.98 -8.47 20.92
C THR A 161 7.34 -7.76 22.22
N PRO A 162 8.60 -7.86 22.72
CA PRO A 162 9.06 -7.05 23.84
C PRO A 162 9.08 -5.55 23.49
N THR A 163 8.77 -4.72 24.48
CA THR A 163 8.76 -3.24 24.30
C THR A 163 10.05 -2.74 23.66
N LYS A 164 11.20 -3.19 24.13
CA LYS A 164 12.49 -2.74 23.62
C LYS A 164 12.72 -3.11 22.15
N SER A 165 12.31 -4.31 21.75
CA SER A 165 12.40 -4.74 20.34
C SER A 165 11.46 -3.91 19.45
N TYR A 166 10.26 -3.58 19.92
CA TYR A 166 9.33 -2.68 19.22
C TYR A 166 9.94 -1.28 19.04
N GLU A 167 10.45 -0.68 20.12
CA GLU A 167 11.11 0.64 20.08
C GLU A 167 12.24 0.67 19.06
N MET A 168 13.12 -0.34 19.07
CA MET A 168 14.24 -0.42 18.13
C MET A 168 13.81 -0.52 16.66
N LEU A 169 12.71 -1.23 16.37
CA LEU A 169 12.16 -1.28 15.02
C LEU A 169 11.63 0.09 14.58
N VAL A 170 10.90 0.77 15.45
CA VAL A 170 10.35 2.11 15.16
C VAL A 170 11.48 3.15 15.02
N GLU A 171 12.47 3.14 15.90
CA GLU A 171 13.65 4.02 15.84
C GLU A 171 14.47 3.79 14.56
N ALA A 172 14.51 2.56 14.04
CA ALA A 172 15.14 2.21 12.76
C ALA A 172 14.32 2.65 11.53
N GLY A 173 13.13 3.24 11.73
CA GLY A 173 12.26 3.73 10.66
C GLY A 173 11.35 2.67 10.04
N TYR A 174 11.24 1.49 10.62
CA TYR A 174 10.29 0.48 10.18
C TYR A 174 8.85 0.86 10.51
N LYS A 175 7.94 0.59 9.57
CA LYS A 175 6.50 0.84 9.68
C LYS A 175 5.78 -0.48 9.92
N LEU A 176 5.41 -0.70 11.18
CA LEU A 176 4.76 -1.92 11.63
C LEU A 176 3.27 -1.91 11.29
N TRP A 177 2.79 -2.95 10.62
CA TRP A 177 1.38 -3.14 10.27
C TRP A 177 0.84 -4.44 10.83
N ASP A 178 -0.24 -4.36 11.62
CA ASP A 178 -1.08 -5.48 11.99
C ASP A 178 -2.33 -5.52 11.09
N TRP A 179 -3.44 -6.04 11.55
CA TRP A 179 -4.68 -6.24 10.80
C TRP A 179 -5.91 -6.00 11.68
N ASP A 180 -7.03 -5.65 11.05
CA ASP A 180 -8.35 -5.57 11.69
C ASP A 180 -9.06 -6.92 11.62
N LEU A 181 -8.91 -7.61 10.49
CA LEU A 181 -9.53 -8.89 10.20
C LEU A 181 -8.50 -9.99 9.95
N ASP A 182 -8.42 -10.98 10.84
CA ASP A 182 -7.86 -12.30 10.54
C ASP A 182 -8.95 -13.14 9.88
N THR A 183 -8.77 -13.48 8.62
CA THR A 183 -9.72 -14.33 7.87
C THR A 183 -9.75 -15.77 8.34
N GLN A 184 -8.77 -16.16 9.18
CA GLN A 184 -8.57 -17.51 9.68
C GLN A 184 -8.35 -18.54 8.56
N ASP A 185 -7.76 -18.12 7.45
CA ASP A 185 -7.51 -18.97 6.28
C ASP A 185 -6.55 -20.13 6.58
N TRP A 186 -5.77 -20.04 7.64
CA TRP A 186 -4.88 -21.10 8.11
C TRP A 186 -5.63 -22.35 8.65
N LYS A 187 -6.94 -22.23 8.98
CA LYS A 187 -7.78 -23.32 9.48
C LYS A 187 -9.15 -23.45 8.79
N SER A 188 -9.50 -22.51 7.92
CA SER A 188 -10.82 -22.44 7.28
C SER A 188 -10.76 -22.94 5.85
N ASN A 189 -11.89 -23.42 5.31
CA ASN A 189 -12.05 -23.67 3.89
C ASN A 189 -12.39 -22.37 3.13
N SER A 190 -12.33 -22.39 1.80
CA SER A 190 -12.53 -21.21 0.96
C SER A 190 -13.87 -20.50 1.18
N THR A 191 -14.96 -21.26 1.38
CA THR A 191 -16.29 -20.69 1.68
C THR A 191 -16.29 -19.95 3.01
N GLN A 192 -15.73 -20.56 4.06
CA GLN A 192 -15.65 -19.95 5.39
C GLN A 192 -14.80 -18.67 5.39
N ILE A 193 -13.70 -18.64 4.62
CA ILE A 193 -12.85 -17.45 4.47
C ILE A 193 -13.68 -16.29 3.90
N VAL A 194 -14.43 -16.52 2.83
CA VAL A 194 -15.30 -15.49 2.21
C VAL A 194 -16.36 -15.00 3.20
N GLU A 195 -17.01 -15.91 3.93
CA GLU A 195 -18.02 -15.54 4.93
C GLU A 195 -17.44 -14.77 6.12
N ASN A 196 -16.22 -15.06 6.56
CA ASN A 196 -15.53 -14.28 7.58
C ASN A 196 -15.30 -12.85 7.11
N VAL A 197 -14.86 -12.64 5.85
CA VAL A 197 -14.70 -11.29 5.28
C VAL A 197 -16.04 -10.57 5.24
N LYS A 198 -17.09 -11.18 4.69
CA LYS A 198 -18.43 -10.58 4.61
C LYS A 198 -18.95 -10.12 5.97
N ARG A 199 -18.86 -11.00 6.96
CA ARG A 199 -19.36 -10.72 8.32
C ARG A 199 -18.61 -9.58 8.99
N TYR A 200 -17.28 -9.54 8.85
CA TYR A 200 -16.47 -8.54 9.55
C TYR A 200 -16.52 -7.17 8.88
N THR A 201 -16.56 -7.11 7.56
CA THR A 201 -16.55 -5.84 6.82
C THR A 201 -17.90 -5.15 6.75
N GLN A 202 -18.96 -5.81 7.22
CA GLN A 202 -20.29 -5.24 7.32
C GLN A 202 -20.24 -3.93 8.14
N ASN A 203 -20.57 -2.81 7.54
CA ASN A 203 -20.52 -1.46 8.15
C ASN A 203 -19.12 -0.87 8.40
N LYS A 204 -18.04 -1.48 7.94
CA LYS A 204 -16.69 -0.88 8.00
C LYS A 204 -16.46 0.03 6.80
N LYS A 205 -15.79 1.19 7.03
CA LYS A 205 -15.33 2.09 5.97
C LYS A 205 -13.90 1.77 5.53
N GLU A 206 -13.08 1.37 6.46
CA GLU A 206 -11.70 0.96 6.23
C GLU A 206 -11.39 -0.34 6.95
N VAL A 207 -10.56 -1.19 6.35
CA VAL A 207 -10.19 -2.48 6.94
C VAL A 207 -8.85 -2.98 6.39
N VAL A 208 -8.00 -3.47 7.28
CA VAL A 208 -6.79 -4.23 6.94
C VAL A 208 -7.10 -5.72 7.10
N ILE A 209 -7.07 -6.46 6.00
CA ILE A 209 -7.44 -7.88 5.92
C ILE A 209 -6.18 -8.73 5.84
N LEU A 210 -6.02 -9.67 6.77
CA LEU A 210 -4.95 -10.66 6.77
C LEU A 210 -5.39 -11.94 6.06
N ILE A 211 -4.62 -12.35 5.07
CA ILE A 211 -4.63 -13.66 4.42
C ILE A 211 -3.20 -14.16 4.25
N HIS A 212 -3.03 -15.45 3.93
CA HIS A 212 -1.73 -16.06 3.66
C HIS A 212 -1.68 -16.70 2.26
N GLU A 213 -0.50 -16.95 1.74
CA GLU A 213 -0.32 -17.66 0.47
C GLU A 213 -0.60 -19.18 0.62
N LYS A 214 -1.87 -19.54 0.74
CA LYS A 214 -2.35 -20.94 0.89
C LYS A 214 -3.34 -21.33 -0.21
N LYS A 215 -3.49 -22.65 -0.45
CA LYS A 215 -4.40 -23.16 -1.48
C LYS A 215 -5.84 -22.68 -1.27
N GLN A 216 -6.37 -22.81 -0.06
CA GLN A 216 -7.74 -22.40 0.26
C GLN A 216 -7.95 -20.89 0.15
N THR A 217 -6.89 -20.09 0.36
CA THR A 217 -6.92 -18.64 0.16
C THR A 217 -7.02 -18.30 -1.32
N VAL A 218 -6.23 -18.97 -2.18
CA VAL A 218 -6.31 -18.81 -3.64
C VAL A 218 -7.71 -19.13 -4.14
N GLU A 219 -8.32 -20.21 -3.62
CA GLU A 219 -9.70 -20.61 -3.97
C GLU A 219 -10.76 -19.59 -3.46
N ALA A 220 -10.48 -18.88 -2.36
CA ALA A 220 -11.40 -17.90 -1.76
C ALA A 220 -11.27 -16.50 -2.39
N LEU A 221 -10.10 -16.15 -2.93
CA LEU A 221 -9.73 -14.78 -3.27
C LEU A 221 -10.68 -14.12 -4.28
N ASP A 222 -11.10 -14.85 -5.32
CA ASP A 222 -12.06 -14.34 -6.30
C ASP A 222 -13.39 -13.93 -5.63
N GLY A 223 -13.88 -14.75 -4.71
CA GLY A 223 -15.10 -14.47 -3.93
C GLY A 223 -14.94 -13.26 -2.97
N ILE A 224 -13.77 -13.12 -2.34
CA ILE A 224 -13.44 -11.98 -1.49
C ILE A 224 -13.44 -10.68 -2.30
N LEU A 225 -12.70 -10.65 -3.40
CA LEU A 225 -12.54 -9.45 -4.24
C LEU A 225 -13.87 -9.04 -4.87
N LYS A 226 -14.63 -10.01 -5.39
CA LYS A 226 -15.98 -9.78 -5.91
C LYS A 226 -16.85 -9.10 -4.87
N TYR A 227 -16.95 -9.67 -3.68
CA TYR A 227 -17.78 -9.12 -2.61
C TYR A 227 -17.33 -7.70 -2.22
N LEU A 228 -16.04 -7.46 -1.97
CA LEU A 228 -15.55 -6.14 -1.59
C LEU A 228 -15.84 -5.09 -2.67
N THR A 229 -15.64 -5.43 -3.95
CA THR A 229 -15.96 -4.56 -5.08
C THR A 229 -17.46 -4.24 -5.14
N GLU A 230 -18.33 -5.25 -4.98
CA GLU A 230 -19.79 -5.07 -4.93
C GLU A 230 -20.25 -4.21 -3.75
N GLN A 231 -19.50 -4.22 -2.64
CA GLN A 231 -19.76 -3.35 -1.48
C GLN A 231 -19.18 -1.93 -1.63
N GLY A 232 -18.52 -1.64 -2.75
CA GLY A 232 -17.96 -0.32 -3.05
C GLY A 232 -16.62 -0.03 -2.38
N TYR A 233 -15.84 -1.05 -2.04
CA TYR A 233 -14.48 -0.87 -1.55
C TYR A 233 -13.52 -0.63 -2.71
N ASP A 234 -12.65 0.37 -2.55
CA ASP A 234 -11.40 0.46 -3.28
C ASP A 234 -10.40 -0.47 -2.60
N ILE A 235 -9.85 -1.41 -3.37
CA ILE A 235 -8.88 -2.39 -2.85
C ILE A 235 -7.50 -1.93 -3.29
N ILE A 236 -6.78 -1.31 -2.34
CA ILE A 236 -5.50 -0.65 -2.58
C ILE A 236 -4.40 -1.22 -1.68
N PRO A 237 -3.12 -1.12 -2.08
CA PRO A 237 -2.02 -1.54 -1.24
C PRO A 237 -1.70 -0.48 -0.18
N ILE A 238 -1.00 -0.88 0.89
CA ILE A 238 -0.44 0.06 1.86
C ILE A 238 0.70 0.83 1.17
N GLU A 239 0.68 2.15 1.28
CA GLU A 239 1.73 3.00 0.73
C GLU A 239 2.92 3.15 1.69
N GLN A 240 4.14 3.30 1.13
CA GLN A 240 5.37 3.44 1.92
C GLN A 240 5.38 4.67 2.85
N ASN A 241 4.66 5.73 2.52
CA ASN A 241 4.55 6.96 3.32
C ASN A 241 3.40 6.93 4.32
N GLN A 242 2.48 5.96 4.24
CA GLN A 242 1.30 5.86 5.09
C GLN A 242 1.68 5.65 6.57
N GLN A 243 0.88 6.21 7.48
CA GLN A 243 1.07 6.00 8.91
C GLN A 243 0.73 4.56 9.28
N PRO A 244 1.60 3.85 10.02
CA PRO A 244 1.37 2.46 10.36
C PRO A 244 0.21 2.28 11.33
N GLN A 245 -0.45 1.14 11.23
CA GLN A 245 -1.53 0.72 12.12
C GLN A 245 -1.18 -0.62 12.76
N ASN A 246 -1.18 -0.67 14.07
CA ASN A 246 -0.79 -1.88 14.78
C ASN A 246 -1.38 -1.94 16.20
N PHE A 247 -1.28 -3.12 16.82
CA PHE A 247 -1.79 -3.37 18.17
C PHE A 247 -1.05 -2.60 19.26
N TRP A 248 0.17 -2.12 19.01
CA TRP A 248 0.92 -1.32 19.97
C TRP A 248 0.35 0.08 20.14
N ILE A 249 0.08 0.76 19.04
CA ILE A 249 -0.53 2.10 19.07
C ILE A 249 -2.05 2.06 19.20
N GLY A 250 -2.68 0.91 18.94
CA GLY A 250 -4.12 0.73 19.12
C GLY A 250 -4.98 1.59 18.17
N ASN A 251 -4.48 1.84 16.96
CA ASN A 251 -5.12 2.70 15.95
C ASN A 251 -5.66 1.91 14.76
N LEU A 252 -6.02 0.66 14.97
CA LEU A 252 -6.71 -0.15 13.96
C LEU A 252 -8.11 0.37 13.70
N TYR A 253 -8.64 0.13 12.50
CA TYR A 253 -9.99 0.55 12.10
C TYR A 253 -11.07 -0.25 12.86
N ASN A 254 -11.56 0.26 13.95
CA ASN A 254 -12.58 -0.38 14.81
C ASN A 254 -13.99 -0.01 14.39
#